data_87414e37a835589e08c5076e0473187c
#
_entry.id   87414e37a835589e08c5076e0473187c
#
_cell.length_a   1.000
_cell.length_b   1.000
_cell.length_c   1.000
_cell.angle_alpha   90.00
_cell.angle_beta   90.00
_cell.angle_gamma   90.00
#
_symmetry.space_group_name_H-M   'P 1'
#
loop_
_entity.id
_entity.type
_entity.pdbx_description
1 polymer ?
#
loop_
_entity_poly.entity_id
_entity_poly.type
_entity_poly.pdbx_seq_one_letter_code
_entity_poly.pdbx_strand_id
1 'polypeptide(L)'
;RQSDGLSPAAQTVLFHHILNLDRNVTTPSLLAERLHYSAMSIGRAFDDLVATGLAETVRHGKERRIHFKAEGRHLLEEATPLLRSPVRSLKFVRGSAFGAHLKLAGETALSHLTDLASPRIDTFAVAASDWKAVSQTADLAETDRDEANCIIETWSYDPAALSNTNTVDVLSLYAQFRDHRDERVAMAVDRLLENLPW
;
A
#
# COMPACT_ATOMS: atom_id res chain seq x y z
N ARG A 1 -14.66 19.34 -5.61
CA ARG A 1 -14.95 18.22 -4.68
C ARG A 1 -13.64 17.88 -3.99
N GLN A 2 -13.47 18.32 -2.75
CA GLN A 2 -12.44 17.77 -1.87
C GLN A 2 -12.74 16.28 -1.74
N SER A 3 -11.82 15.42 -2.13
CA SER A 3 -11.95 13.98 -1.91
C SER A 3 -11.80 13.73 -0.41
N ASP A 4 -12.67 12.92 0.17
CA ASP A 4 -12.65 12.61 1.62
C ASP A 4 -11.41 11.77 2.05
N GLY A 5 -10.32 11.78 1.30
CA GLY A 5 -9.08 11.05 1.57
C GLY A 5 -8.03 11.22 0.47
N LEU A 6 -6.83 10.72 0.73
CA LEU A 6 -5.71 10.78 -0.21
C LEU A 6 -5.98 9.96 -1.48
N SER A 7 -5.50 10.46 -2.63
CA SER A 7 -5.41 9.65 -3.83
C SER A 7 -4.42 8.48 -3.64
N PRO A 8 -4.56 7.39 -4.41
CA PRO A 8 -3.63 6.25 -4.31
C PRO A 8 -2.16 6.67 -4.46
N ALA A 9 -1.85 7.52 -5.42
CA ALA A 9 -0.49 8.01 -5.64
C ALA A 9 0.00 8.88 -4.47
N ALA A 10 -0.84 9.75 -3.93
CA ALA A 10 -0.49 10.58 -2.76
C ALA A 10 -0.22 9.72 -1.52
N GLN A 11 -1.05 8.71 -1.27
CA GLN A 11 -0.84 7.76 -0.18
C GLN A 11 0.46 6.97 -0.35
N THR A 12 0.79 6.54 -1.57
CA THR A 12 2.04 5.83 -1.86
C THR A 12 3.26 6.73 -1.60
N VAL A 13 3.21 8.00 -2.00
CA VAL A 13 4.29 8.98 -1.71
C VAL A 13 4.45 9.20 -0.21
N LEU A 14 3.35 9.36 0.52
CA LEU A 14 3.35 9.49 1.98
C LEU A 14 3.99 8.27 2.66
N PHE A 15 3.57 7.07 2.28
CA PHE A 15 4.08 5.82 2.87
C PHE A 15 5.55 5.59 2.54
N HIS A 16 5.99 5.90 1.31
CA HIS A 16 7.40 5.88 0.94
C HIS A 16 8.25 6.76 1.86
N HIS A 17 7.77 7.96 2.17
CA HIS A 17 8.46 8.88 3.07
C HIS A 17 8.50 8.36 4.50
N ILE A 18 7.36 7.93 5.07
CA ILE A 18 7.28 7.43 6.46
C ILE A 18 8.13 6.16 6.64
N LEU A 19 8.08 5.22 5.69
CA LEU A 19 8.91 4.01 5.71
C LEU A 19 10.39 4.28 5.48
N ASN A 20 10.73 5.51 5.11
CA ASN A 20 12.11 5.96 4.92
C ASN A 20 12.92 5.10 3.94
N LEU A 21 12.26 4.66 2.87
CA LEU A 21 12.84 3.74 1.89
C LEU A 21 14.00 4.36 1.09
N ASP A 22 13.95 5.68 0.87
CA ASP A 22 15.04 6.45 0.27
C ASP A 22 14.83 7.95 0.50
N ARG A 23 15.55 8.54 1.44
CA ARG A 23 15.42 9.96 1.81
C ARG A 23 15.80 10.96 0.71
N ASN A 24 16.58 10.53 -0.26
CA ASN A 24 17.05 11.40 -1.34
C ASN A 24 16.06 11.48 -2.50
N VAL A 25 15.04 10.63 -2.53
CA VAL A 25 14.05 10.57 -3.59
C VAL A 25 12.87 11.48 -3.26
N THR A 26 12.95 12.75 -3.66
CA THR A 26 11.98 13.79 -3.33
C THR A 26 11.41 14.53 -4.55
N THR A 27 11.87 14.24 -5.77
CA THR A 27 11.35 14.83 -7.00
C THR A 27 10.29 13.94 -7.67
N PRO A 28 9.36 14.51 -8.47
CA PRO A 28 8.36 13.72 -9.16
C PRO A 28 8.94 12.63 -10.05
N SER A 29 10.04 12.90 -10.76
CA SER A 29 10.67 11.93 -11.67
C SER A 29 11.28 10.75 -10.93
N LEU A 30 12.00 11.01 -9.83
CA LEU A 30 12.62 9.95 -9.01
C LEU A 30 11.57 9.11 -8.29
N LEU A 31 10.53 9.74 -7.74
CA LEU A 31 9.42 9.03 -7.08
C LEU A 31 8.60 8.23 -8.09
N ALA A 32 8.39 8.75 -9.30
CA ALA A 32 7.68 8.04 -10.36
C ALA A 32 8.35 6.71 -10.70
N GLU A 33 9.66 6.71 -10.88
CA GLU A 33 10.44 5.50 -11.13
C GLU A 33 10.34 4.52 -9.94
N ARG A 34 10.54 5.02 -8.73
CA ARG A 34 10.54 4.21 -7.51
C ARG A 34 9.18 3.62 -7.18
N LEU A 35 8.09 4.36 -7.42
CA LEU A 35 6.73 3.99 -7.03
C LEU A 35 5.88 3.45 -8.18
N HIS A 36 6.47 3.26 -9.35
CA HIS A 36 5.82 2.71 -10.54
C HIS A 36 4.64 3.57 -11.03
N TYR A 37 4.83 4.90 -11.01
CA TYR A 37 3.90 5.89 -11.53
C TYR A 37 4.51 6.71 -12.67
N SER A 38 3.69 7.47 -13.39
CA SER A 38 4.18 8.54 -14.26
C SER A 38 4.59 9.76 -13.41
N ALA A 39 5.56 10.55 -13.90
CA ALA A 39 5.94 11.81 -13.26
C ALA A 39 4.75 12.78 -13.11
N MET A 40 3.83 12.77 -14.07
CA MET A 40 2.59 13.56 -14.01
C MET A 40 1.69 13.12 -12.86
N SER A 41 1.52 11.80 -12.65
CA SER A 41 0.74 11.25 -11.52
C SER A 41 1.34 11.63 -10.18
N ILE A 42 2.66 11.59 -10.05
CA ILE A 42 3.35 12.03 -8.83
C ILE A 42 3.23 13.55 -8.65
N GLY A 43 3.30 14.35 -9.72
CA GLY A 43 3.06 15.78 -9.64
C GLY A 43 1.67 16.11 -9.08
N ARG A 44 0.63 15.41 -9.52
CA ARG A 44 -0.74 15.53 -8.96
C ARG A 44 -0.83 15.03 -7.52
N ALA A 45 -0.09 13.97 -7.18
CA ALA A 45 0.01 13.48 -5.81
C ALA A 45 0.61 14.54 -4.86
N PHE A 46 1.60 15.30 -5.33
CA PHE A 46 2.15 16.43 -4.57
C PHE A 46 1.09 17.52 -4.33
N ASP A 47 0.30 17.85 -5.36
CA ASP A 47 -0.79 18.84 -5.22
C ASP A 47 -1.84 18.36 -4.21
N ASP A 48 -2.17 17.08 -4.23
CA ASP A 48 -3.10 16.44 -3.30
C ASP A 48 -2.58 16.52 -1.84
N LEU A 49 -1.32 16.15 -1.61
CA LEU A 49 -0.67 16.22 -0.29
C LEU A 49 -0.55 17.65 0.24
N VAL A 50 -0.29 18.61 -0.63
CA VAL A 50 -0.27 20.05 -0.27
C VAL A 50 -1.68 20.52 0.10
N ALA A 51 -2.70 20.13 -0.65
CA ALA A 51 -4.09 20.51 -0.39
C ALA A 51 -4.61 19.99 0.95
N THR A 52 -4.11 18.85 1.44
CA THR A 52 -4.44 18.32 2.78
C THR A 52 -3.70 19.00 3.93
N GLY A 53 -2.69 19.81 3.61
CA GLY A 53 -1.84 20.48 4.60
C GLY A 53 -0.72 19.63 5.17
N LEU A 54 -0.58 18.35 4.79
CA LEU A 54 0.46 17.44 5.27
C LEU A 54 1.85 17.79 4.75
N ALA A 55 1.93 18.45 3.59
CA ALA A 55 3.19 18.77 2.93
C ALA A 55 3.15 20.15 2.29
N GLU A 56 4.32 20.60 1.90
CA GLU A 56 4.52 21.74 1.02
C GLU A 56 5.47 21.35 -0.12
N THR A 57 5.52 22.15 -1.17
CA THR A 57 6.48 21.95 -2.25
C THR A 57 7.43 23.12 -2.33
N VAL A 58 8.72 22.79 -2.47
CA VAL A 58 9.80 23.76 -2.66
C VAL A 58 10.39 23.60 -4.05
N ARG A 59 10.63 24.71 -4.76
CA ARG A 59 11.34 24.69 -6.03
C ARG A 59 12.83 24.88 -5.82
N HIS A 60 13.61 23.99 -6.42
CA HIS A 60 15.06 24.12 -6.50
C HIS A 60 15.46 24.16 -7.98
N GLY A 61 15.66 25.36 -8.50
CA GLY A 61 15.80 25.58 -9.94
C GLY A 61 14.53 25.18 -10.71
N LYS A 62 14.63 24.22 -11.63
CA LYS A 62 13.49 23.66 -12.38
C LYS A 62 12.78 22.52 -11.67
N GLU A 63 13.38 21.96 -10.63
CA GLU A 63 12.85 20.82 -9.90
C GLU A 63 11.87 21.23 -8.81
N ARG A 64 10.78 20.50 -8.71
CA ARG A 64 9.81 20.59 -7.61
C ARG A 64 10.09 19.45 -6.63
N ARG A 65 10.23 19.75 -5.36
CA ARG A 65 10.47 18.75 -4.30
C ARG A 65 9.36 18.80 -3.27
N ILE A 66 8.96 17.66 -2.77
CA ILE A 66 8.01 17.57 -1.65
C ILE A 66 8.75 17.65 -0.33
N HIS A 67 8.14 18.33 0.62
CA HIS A 67 8.60 18.46 1.98
C HIS A 67 7.41 18.26 2.93
N PHE A 68 7.46 17.23 3.78
CA PHE A 68 6.42 16.97 4.77
C PHE A 68 6.63 17.86 6.00
N LYS A 69 5.53 18.35 6.60
CA LYS A 69 5.56 19.26 7.74
C LYS A 69 5.79 18.57 9.08
N ALA A 70 5.55 17.26 9.14
CA ALA A 70 5.80 16.39 10.28
C ALA A 70 6.58 15.17 9.83
N GLU A 71 7.09 14.40 10.77
CA GLU A 71 7.91 13.21 10.52
C GLU A 71 7.38 12.00 11.29
N GLY A 72 7.74 10.80 10.82
CA GLY A 72 7.54 9.55 11.51
C GLY A 72 6.09 9.32 11.97
N ARG A 73 5.93 8.92 13.23
CA ARG A 73 4.64 8.62 13.85
C ARG A 73 3.69 9.82 13.82
N HIS A 74 4.19 11.02 14.09
CA HIS A 74 3.36 12.22 14.10
C HIS A 74 2.74 12.50 12.72
N LEU A 75 3.52 12.36 11.67
CA LEU A 75 3.01 12.48 10.30
C LEU A 75 1.92 11.42 10.00
N LEU A 76 2.12 10.17 10.44
CA LEU A 76 1.12 9.13 10.27
C LEU A 76 -0.18 9.46 11.02
N GLU A 77 -0.08 9.94 12.25
CA GLU A 77 -1.24 10.33 13.07
C GLU A 77 -2.06 11.44 12.41
N GLU A 78 -1.39 12.48 11.87
CA GLU A 78 -2.07 13.55 11.12
C GLU A 78 -2.72 13.03 9.83
N ALA A 79 -2.09 12.08 9.15
CA ALA A 79 -2.60 11.53 7.89
C ALA A 79 -3.69 10.48 8.09
N THR A 80 -3.78 9.82 9.25
CA THR A 80 -4.69 8.68 9.50
C THR A 80 -6.14 8.92 9.07
N PRO A 81 -6.77 10.08 9.33
CA PRO A 81 -8.15 10.33 8.87
C PRO A 81 -8.32 10.35 7.35
N LEU A 82 -7.22 10.55 6.61
CA LEU A 82 -7.20 10.66 5.16
C LEU A 82 -6.81 9.36 4.46
N LEU A 83 -6.34 8.35 5.22
CA LEU A 83 -5.89 7.09 4.65
C LEU A 83 -7.06 6.25 4.15
N ARG A 84 -6.83 5.56 3.04
CA ARG A 84 -7.77 4.61 2.43
C ARG A 84 -7.16 3.23 2.30
N SER A 85 -7.99 2.21 2.45
CA SER A 85 -7.58 0.85 2.11
C SER A 85 -7.11 0.81 0.64
N PRO A 86 -5.97 0.18 0.34
CA PRO A 86 -5.53 0.01 -1.04
C PRO A 86 -6.39 -1.00 -1.81
N VAL A 87 -7.14 -1.86 -1.11
CA VAL A 87 -7.90 -2.96 -1.71
C VAL A 87 -9.10 -2.42 -2.49
N ARG A 88 -9.17 -2.76 -3.78
CA ARG A 88 -10.29 -2.43 -4.66
C ARG A 88 -11.29 -3.55 -4.77
N SER A 89 -10.81 -4.78 -4.87
CA SER A 89 -11.66 -5.97 -4.94
C SER A 89 -10.94 -7.21 -4.43
N LEU A 90 -11.71 -8.21 -4.04
CA LEU A 90 -11.24 -9.55 -3.73
C LEU A 90 -11.62 -10.48 -4.87
N LYS A 91 -10.67 -11.33 -5.27
CA LYS A 91 -10.87 -12.40 -6.24
C LYS A 91 -10.63 -13.73 -5.57
N PHE A 92 -11.61 -14.61 -5.59
CA PHE A 92 -11.46 -15.99 -5.17
C PHE A 92 -10.94 -16.78 -6.35
N VAL A 93 -9.79 -17.42 -6.24
CA VAL A 93 -9.15 -18.07 -7.37
C VAL A 93 -8.70 -19.49 -7.04
N ARG A 94 -8.61 -20.30 -8.07
CA ARG A 94 -7.97 -21.61 -8.07
C ARG A 94 -6.73 -21.53 -8.95
N GLY A 95 -5.60 -22.00 -8.43
CA GLY A 95 -4.31 -21.93 -9.11
C GLY A 95 -3.17 -21.86 -8.10
N SER A 96 -1.98 -21.50 -8.56
CA SER A 96 -0.79 -21.34 -7.72
C SER A 96 -0.23 -19.92 -7.81
N ALA A 97 -0.60 -19.07 -6.86
CA ALA A 97 -0.09 -17.71 -6.79
C ALA A 97 1.41 -17.64 -6.42
N PHE A 98 1.99 -18.69 -5.86
CA PHE A 98 3.41 -18.74 -5.51
C PHE A 98 4.34 -18.58 -6.71
N GLY A 99 3.96 -19.14 -7.87
CA GLY A 99 4.71 -18.99 -9.12
C GLY A 99 4.64 -17.60 -9.76
N ALA A 100 3.73 -16.74 -9.31
CA ALA A 100 3.52 -15.41 -9.85
C ALA A 100 4.35 -14.32 -9.15
N HIS A 101 5.17 -14.66 -8.16
CA HIS A 101 5.95 -13.73 -7.33
C HIS A 101 5.10 -12.62 -6.68
N LEU A 102 3.84 -12.92 -6.38
CA LEU A 102 2.94 -11.99 -5.71
C LEU A 102 3.31 -11.84 -4.23
N LYS A 103 3.03 -10.67 -3.68
CA LYS A 103 3.24 -10.41 -2.26
C LYS A 103 2.10 -10.95 -1.43
N LEU A 104 2.42 -11.56 -0.31
CA LEU A 104 1.45 -11.92 0.72
C LEU A 104 0.76 -10.65 1.22
N ALA A 105 -0.56 -10.70 1.37
CA ALA A 105 -1.41 -9.58 1.75
C ALA A 105 -2.47 -9.99 2.79
N GLY A 106 -3.29 -9.07 3.20
CA GLY A 106 -4.41 -9.31 4.07
C GLY A 106 -4.00 -9.95 5.40
N GLU A 107 -4.85 -10.80 5.95
CA GLU A 107 -4.56 -11.53 7.19
C GLU A 107 -3.39 -12.51 7.05
N THR A 108 -3.10 -13.00 5.85
CA THR A 108 -1.90 -13.81 5.60
C THR A 108 -0.62 -13.02 5.89
N ALA A 109 -0.51 -11.78 5.38
CA ALA A 109 0.63 -10.92 5.70
C ALA A 109 0.71 -10.62 7.20
N LEU A 110 -0.41 -10.33 7.84
CA LEU A 110 -0.45 -10.11 9.30
C LEU A 110 0.03 -11.34 10.08
N SER A 111 -0.37 -12.55 9.69
CA SER A 111 0.06 -13.76 10.37
C SER A 111 1.56 -14.05 10.20
N HIS A 112 2.16 -13.60 9.10
CA HIS A 112 3.61 -13.69 8.89
C HIS A 112 4.42 -12.66 9.68
N LEU A 113 3.81 -11.52 10.02
CA LEU A 113 4.47 -10.39 10.67
C LEU A 113 4.14 -10.27 12.15
N THR A 114 3.16 -11.03 12.66
CA THR A 114 2.67 -11.00 14.05
C THR A 114 2.35 -12.41 14.55
N ASP A 115 1.86 -12.51 15.77
CA ASP A 115 1.38 -13.77 16.38
C ASP A 115 -0.07 -14.12 15.98
N LEU A 116 -0.65 -13.43 15.01
CA LEU A 116 -1.99 -13.75 14.51
C LEU A 116 -1.99 -15.11 13.83
N ALA A 117 -3.00 -15.94 14.11
CA ALA A 117 -3.13 -17.25 13.48
C ALA A 117 -3.28 -17.11 11.96
N SER A 118 -2.62 -18.02 11.23
CA SER A 118 -2.71 -18.06 9.77
C SER A 118 -4.14 -18.36 9.30
N PRO A 119 -4.63 -17.66 8.28
CA PRO A 119 -5.92 -17.97 7.67
C PRO A 119 -5.89 -19.34 6.96
N ARG A 120 -7.06 -19.88 6.69
CA ARG A 120 -7.21 -21.17 6.00
C ARG A 120 -6.64 -21.16 4.58
N ILE A 121 -6.80 -20.07 3.86
CA ILE A 121 -6.30 -19.87 2.50
C ILE A 121 -5.53 -18.57 2.44
N ASP A 122 -4.46 -18.57 1.67
CA ASP A 122 -3.58 -17.42 1.57
C ASP A 122 -4.15 -16.31 0.70
N THR A 123 -3.83 -15.09 1.09
CA THR A 123 -4.18 -13.87 0.36
C THR A 123 -2.91 -13.23 -0.22
N PHE A 124 -2.99 -12.86 -1.49
CA PHE A 124 -1.92 -12.17 -2.22
C PHE A 124 -2.45 -10.85 -2.78
N ALA A 125 -1.57 -9.90 -3.05
CA ALA A 125 -1.92 -8.63 -3.65
C ALA A 125 -1.30 -8.45 -5.02
N VAL A 126 -2.03 -7.78 -5.91
CA VAL A 126 -1.60 -7.38 -7.25
C VAL A 126 -2.17 -5.99 -7.57
N ALA A 127 -1.44 -5.17 -8.34
CA ALA A 127 -2.03 -3.94 -8.85
C ALA A 127 -3.26 -4.26 -9.72
N ALA A 128 -4.35 -3.50 -9.55
CA ALA A 128 -5.59 -3.76 -10.28
C ALA A 128 -5.40 -3.68 -11.81
N SER A 129 -4.48 -2.83 -12.27
CA SER A 129 -4.08 -2.75 -13.69
C SER A 129 -3.45 -4.03 -14.23
N ASP A 130 -2.78 -4.80 -13.37
CA ASP A 130 -1.97 -5.95 -13.78
C ASP A 130 -2.72 -7.28 -13.62
N TRP A 131 -3.88 -7.26 -12.97
CA TRP A 131 -4.65 -8.48 -12.67
C TRP A 131 -4.86 -9.36 -13.89
N LYS A 132 -5.29 -8.77 -15.01
CA LYS A 132 -5.57 -9.54 -16.23
C LYS A 132 -4.34 -10.28 -16.75
N ALA A 133 -3.19 -9.62 -16.79
CA ALA A 133 -1.94 -10.22 -17.24
C ALA A 133 -1.45 -11.28 -16.26
N VAL A 134 -1.49 -10.99 -14.97
CA VAL A 134 -1.06 -11.90 -13.91
C VAL A 134 -1.92 -13.16 -13.88
N SER A 135 -3.24 -13.03 -13.95
CA SER A 135 -4.15 -14.19 -13.93
C SER A 135 -3.91 -15.15 -15.09
N GLN A 136 -3.60 -14.61 -16.28
CA GLN A 136 -3.26 -15.41 -17.45
C GLN A 136 -1.90 -16.09 -17.33
N THR A 137 -0.89 -15.35 -16.90
CA THR A 137 0.51 -15.85 -16.79
C THR A 137 0.65 -16.90 -15.68
N ALA A 138 -0.06 -16.72 -14.58
CA ALA A 138 0.00 -17.60 -13.41
C ALA A 138 -1.10 -18.69 -13.43
N ASP A 139 -1.88 -18.77 -14.50
CA ASP A 139 -3.00 -19.73 -14.64
C ASP A 139 -3.94 -19.69 -13.42
N LEU A 140 -4.37 -18.47 -13.06
CA LEU A 140 -5.30 -18.23 -11.97
C LEU A 140 -6.72 -18.10 -12.51
N ALA A 141 -7.58 -19.06 -12.19
CA ALA A 141 -8.99 -19.05 -12.60
C ALA A 141 -9.87 -18.53 -11.45
N GLU A 142 -10.69 -17.51 -11.73
CA GLU A 142 -11.72 -17.07 -10.78
C GLU A 142 -12.74 -18.22 -10.55
N THR A 143 -13.14 -18.40 -9.27
CA THR A 143 -14.05 -19.46 -8.84
C THR A 143 -14.91 -18.98 -7.68
N ASP A 144 -15.83 -19.83 -7.22
CA ASP A 144 -16.59 -19.57 -6.01
C ASP A 144 -15.69 -19.65 -4.77
N ARG A 145 -16.10 -18.93 -3.72
CA ARG A 145 -15.36 -18.84 -2.47
C ARG A 145 -15.01 -20.20 -1.86
N ASP A 146 -15.94 -21.15 -1.92
CA ASP A 146 -15.78 -22.47 -1.30
C ASP A 146 -14.82 -23.37 -2.06
N GLU A 147 -14.58 -23.08 -3.34
CA GLU A 147 -13.66 -23.81 -4.21
C GLU A 147 -12.28 -23.15 -4.35
N ALA A 148 -12.14 -21.94 -3.86
CA ALA A 148 -10.89 -21.18 -3.94
C ALA A 148 -9.80 -21.82 -3.09
N ASN A 149 -8.58 -21.83 -3.61
CA ASN A 149 -7.38 -22.17 -2.85
C ASN A 149 -6.49 -20.99 -2.53
N CYS A 150 -6.77 -19.81 -3.11
CA CYS A 150 -6.19 -18.55 -2.68
C CYS A 150 -7.13 -17.36 -2.96
N ILE A 151 -6.84 -16.23 -2.33
CA ILE A 151 -7.53 -14.96 -2.52
C ILE A 151 -6.55 -13.97 -3.13
N ILE A 152 -6.99 -13.22 -4.12
CA ILE A 152 -6.23 -12.11 -4.69
C ILE A 152 -6.92 -10.80 -4.33
N GLU A 153 -6.21 -9.93 -3.64
CA GLU A 153 -6.57 -8.52 -3.49
C GLU A 153 -6.08 -7.75 -4.70
N THR A 154 -6.97 -7.10 -5.43
CA THR A 154 -6.54 -6.11 -6.42
C THR A 154 -6.39 -4.76 -5.74
N TRP A 155 -5.23 -4.13 -5.88
CA TRP A 155 -4.90 -2.88 -5.20
C TRP A 155 -4.94 -1.68 -6.14
N SER A 156 -5.21 -0.49 -5.58
CA SER A 156 -5.21 0.78 -6.29
C SER A 156 -3.81 1.30 -6.67
N TYR A 157 -2.75 0.72 -6.11
CA TYR A 157 -1.34 0.95 -6.44
C TYR A 157 -0.56 -0.37 -6.41
N ASP A 158 0.68 -0.36 -6.90
CA ASP A 158 1.53 -1.55 -6.95
C ASP A 158 1.95 -1.98 -5.53
N PRO A 159 1.55 -3.18 -5.07
CA PRO A 159 1.94 -3.69 -3.75
C PRO A 159 3.45 -3.87 -3.57
N ALA A 160 4.21 -3.99 -4.67
CA ALA A 160 5.65 -4.14 -4.64
C ALA A 160 6.41 -2.83 -4.46
N ALA A 161 5.75 -1.67 -4.69
CA ALA A 161 6.41 -0.38 -4.67
C ALA A 161 6.94 0.04 -3.28
N LEU A 162 6.33 -0.46 -2.21
CA LEU A 162 6.63 -0.07 -0.82
C LEU A 162 7.29 -1.18 0.02
N SER A 163 7.58 -2.34 -0.55
CA SER A 163 8.13 -3.46 0.19
C SER A 163 9.14 -4.26 -0.64
N ASN A 164 10.28 -4.56 -0.06
CA ASN A 164 11.32 -5.43 -0.64
C ASN A 164 11.23 -6.89 -0.14
N THR A 165 10.26 -7.20 0.73
CA THR A 165 10.02 -8.54 1.27
C THR A 165 8.95 -9.27 0.47
N ASN A 166 8.62 -10.50 0.88
CA ASN A 166 7.52 -11.27 0.29
C ASN A 166 6.13 -10.85 0.78
N THR A 167 6.04 -9.96 1.77
CA THR A 167 4.78 -9.39 2.25
C THR A 167 4.60 -7.96 1.73
N VAL A 168 3.35 -7.49 1.70
CA VAL A 168 3.04 -6.07 1.50
C VAL A 168 3.56 -5.23 2.68
N ASP A 169 3.65 -3.93 2.50
CA ASP A 169 4.16 -3.02 3.52
C ASP A 169 3.19 -2.83 4.71
N VAL A 170 3.76 -2.50 5.86
CA VAL A 170 3.03 -2.34 7.13
C VAL A 170 2.02 -1.19 7.09
N LEU A 171 2.33 -0.08 6.42
CA LEU A 171 1.43 1.07 6.39
C LEU A 171 0.19 0.81 5.53
N SER A 172 0.31 0.05 4.45
CA SER A 172 -0.83 -0.41 3.67
C SER A 172 -1.72 -1.37 4.46
N LEU A 173 -1.13 -2.27 5.25
CA LEU A 173 -1.87 -3.13 6.20
C LEU A 173 -2.59 -2.28 7.27
N TYR A 174 -1.93 -1.27 7.81
CA TYR A 174 -2.55 -0.33 8.74
C TYR A 174 -3.74 0.40 8.11
N ALA A 175 -3.58 0.94 6.90
CA ALA A 175 -4.68 1.60 6.19
C ALA A 175 -5.88 0.67 5.94
N GLN A 176 -5.63 -0.63 5.74
CA GLN A 176 -6.65 -1.65 5.50
C GLN A 176 -7.37 -2.08 6.78
N PHE A 177 -6.65 -2.28 7.88
CA PHE A 177 -7.13 -3.02 9.05
C PHE A 177 -7.30 -2.19 10.34
N ARG A 178 -6.90 -0.92 10.39
CA ARG A 178 -6.96 -0.11 11.62
C ARG A 178 -8.36 -0.04 12.26
N ASP A 179 -9.39 -0.11 11.44
CA ASP A 179 -10.80 -0.06 11.87
C ASP A 179 -11.48 -1.43 11.73
N HIS A 180 -10.71 -2.53 11.75
CA HIS A 180 -11.25 -3.86 11.57
C HIS A 180 -12.14 -4.26 12.75
N ARG A 181 -13.25 -4.97 12.47
CA ARG A 181 -14.23 -5.37 13.51
C ARG A 181 -13.68 -6.40 14.49
N ASP A 182 -12.79 -7.28 14.05
CA ASP A 182 -12.06 -8.20 14.92
C ASP A 182 -10.93 -7.44 15.61
N GLU A 183 -11.06 -7.26 16.94
CA GLU A 183 -10.09 -6.54 17.75
C GLU A 183 -8.69 -7.17 17.69
N ARG A 184 -8.59 -8.50 17.53
CA ARG A 184 -7.29 -9.17 17.41
C ARG A 184 -6.55 -8.73 16.15
N VAL A 185 -7.27 -8.54 15.04
CA VAL A 185 -6.71 -8.03 13.78
C VAL A 185 -6.27 -6.58 13.94
N ALA A 186 -7.11 -5.72 14.50
CA ALA A 186 -6.77 -4.32 14.76
C ALA A 186 -5.55 -4.20 15.68
N MET A 187 -5.49 -4.98 16.78
CA MET A 187 -4.33 -5.01 17.69
C MET A 187 -3.06 -5.52 17.03
N ALA A 188 -3.15 -6.50 16.13
CA ALA A 188 -2.00 -7.00 15.40
C ALA A 188 -1.37 -5.90 14.53
N VAL A 189 -2.21 -5.11 13.88
CA VAL A 189 -1.76 -3.96 13.07
C VAL A 189 -1.12 -2.88 13.92
N ASP A 190 -1.70 -2.55 15.08
CA ASP A 190 -1.12 -1.57 16.01
C ASP A 190 0.28 -1.99 16.48
N ARG A 191 0.47 -3.28 16.79
CA ARG A 191 1.79 -3.84 17.15
C ARG A 191 2.83 -3.70 16.03
N LEU A 192 2.41 -3.83 14.76
CA LEU A 192 3.31 -3.61 13.62
C LEU A 192 3.82 -2.18 13.59
N LEU A 193 2.99 -1.20 13.91
CA LEU A 193 3.41 0.21 13.98
C LEU A 193 4.41 0.47 15.11
N GLU A 194 4.27 -0.22 16.24
CA GLU A 194 5.20 -0.08 17.38
C GLU A 194 6.63 -0.52 17.01
N ASN A 195 6.77 -1.45 16.06
CA ASN A 195 8.05 -2.00 15.63
C ASN A 195 8.70 -1.20 14.48
N LEU A 196 8.06 -0.15 13.96
CA LEU A 196 8.65 0.69 12.93
C LEU A 196 9.77 1.57 13.51
N PRO A 197 10.87 1.78 12.79
CA PRO A 197 11.93 2.70 13.17
C PRO A 197 11.48 4.15 12.90
N TRP A 198 10.79 4.74 13.85
CA TRP A 198 10.26 6.11 13.78
C TRP A 198 11.35 7.18 13.78
#